data_e712e6a9fa0abddde4282a7ddd56537c
#
_entry.id   e712e6a9fa0abddde4282a7ddd56537c
#
_cell.length_a   1.000
_cell.length_b   1.000
_cell.length_c   1.000
_cell.angle_alpha   90.00
_cell.angle_beta   90.00
_cell.angle_gamma   90.00
#
_symmetry.space_group_name_H-M   'P 1'
#
loop_
_entity.id
_entity.type
_entity.pdbx_description
1 polymer ?
#
loop_
_entity_poly.entity_id
_entity_poly.type
_entity_poly.pdbx_seq_one_letter_code
_entity_poly.pdbx_strand_id
1 'polypeptide(L)'
;MWTGRQLNPHRAAAVATYSGDSFLDIGCGNGQYVLHFKDKFETAGVDIQEYPQWAEAPKKFQVGDAARLPYDDASVDTILSFETLEHVPNPKAVLEEFHRVCRKNIIFSVPNCEVPSSLAASRLTFFHYTDRSHVNFFTRDSLTEMLVETGFRPQDVGLINACPTQPFLNELLALPSFLTRLVGKFAKKDVFRMTILAVASKG
;
A
#
# COMPACT_ATOMS: atom_id res chain seq x y z
N MET A 1 7.43 -0.17 -15.15
CA MET A 1 6.72 1.13 -15.07
C MET A 1 5.22 0.86 -15.06
N TRP A 2 4.56 1.16 -13.97
CA TRP A 2 3.11 0.99 -13.82
C TRP A 2 2.42 2.13 -14.59
N THR A 3 1.80 1.83 -15.71
CA THR A 3 1.15 2.85 -16.57
C THR A 3 -0.25 3.17 -16.03
N GLY A 4 -0.28 3.81 -14.87
CA GLY A 4 -1.39 4.18 -14.06
C GLY A 4 -2.65 4.71 -14.71
N ARG A 5 -3.63 3.83 -14.92
CA ARG A 5 -5.05 4.21 -15.02
C ARG A 5 -6.01 3.20 -14.40
N GLN A 6 -5.54 2.06 -13.90
CA GLN A 6 -6.40 1.08 -13.28
C GLN A 6 -6.08 0.99 -11.79
N LEU A 7 -7.05 1.38 -10.95
CA LEU A 7 -6.94 1.23 -9.50
C LEU A 7 -6.74 -0.25 -9.15
N ASN A 8 -5.93 -0.50 -8.14
CA ASN A 8 -5.86 -1.84 -7.57
C ASN A 8 -7.24 -2.21 -6.99
N PRO A 9 -7.89 -3.30 -7.44
CA PRO A 9 -9.27 -3.61 -7.07
C PRO A 9 -9.42 -3.88 -5.56
N HIS A 10 -8.43 -4.47 -4.91
CA HIS A 10 -8.48 -4.73 -3.46
C HIS A 10 -8.41 -3.43 -2.65
N ARG A 11 -7.51 -2.52 -3.02
CA ARG A 11 -7.39 -1.19 -2.38
C ARG A 11 -8.65 -0.37 -2.62
N ALA A 12 -9.15 -0.34 -3.86
CA ALA A 12 -10.37 0.40 -4.19
C ALA A 12 -11.59 -0.15 -3.42
N ALA A 13 -11.71 -1.47 -3.27
CA ALA A 13 -12.75 -2.08 -2.47
C ALA A 13 -12.64 -1.71 -0.99
N ALA A 14 -11.42 -1.70 -0.43
CA ALA A 14 -11.19 -1.27 0.95
C ALA A 14 -11.59 0.20 1.15
N VAL A 15 -11.17 1.11 0.24
CA VAL A 15 -11.58 2.53 0.28
C VAL A 15 -13.09 2.66 0.23
N ALA A 16 -13.75 1.97 -0.70
CA ALA A 16 -15.21 2.05 -0.86
C ALA A 16 -15.99 1.52 0.37
N THR A 17 -15.40 0.59 1.13
CA THR A 17 -16.05 -0.10 2.26
C THR A 17 -15.80 0.60 3.58
N TYR A 18 -14.57 1.06 3.83
CA TYR A 18 -14.13 1.50 5.14
C TYR A 18 -13.95 3.02 5.28
N SER A 19 -13.90 3.79 4.16
CA SER A 19 -13.79 5.25 4.27
C SER A 19 -15.03 5.87 4.90
N GLY A 20 -14.79 6.87 5.76
CA GLY A 20 -15.84 7.77 6.25
C GLY A 20 -16.29 8.77 5.17
N ASP A 21 -16.84 9.92 5.59
CA ASP A 21 -17.33 10.95 4.66
C ASP A 21 -16.18 11.67 3.95
N SER A 22 -14.99 11.71 4.55
CA SER A 22 -13.79 12.31 3.99
C SER A 22 -12.58 11.40 4.05
N PHE A 23 -11.66 11.54 3.08
CA PHE A 23 -10.35 10.92 3.18
C PHE A 23 -9.20 11.81 2.66
N LEU A 24 -8.03 11.59 3.21
CA LEU A 24 -6.76 12.18 2.80
C LEU A 24 -5.81 11.07 2.34
N ASP A 25 -5.38 11.13 1.09
CA ASP A 25 -4.44 10.17 0.48
C ASP A 25 -3.01 10.69 0.62
N ILE A 26 -2.18 10.03 1.43
CA ILE A 26 -0.80 10.40 1.74
C ILE A 26 0.17 9.55 0.92
N GLY A 27 1.10 10.22 0.22
CA GLY A 27 1.89 9.60 -0.83
C GLY A 27 1.01 9.33 -2.06
N CYS A 28 0.13 10.27 -2.38
CA CYS A 28 -0.94 10.07 -3.36
C CYS A 28 -0.44 9.96 -4.81
N GLY A 29 0.85 10.26 -5.08
CA GLY A 29 1.41 10.20 -6.42
C GLY A 29 0.58 11.02 -7.40
N ASN A 30 0.17 10.38 -8.49
CA ASN A 30 -0.66 11.02 -9.52
C ASN A 30 -2.12 11.31 -9.08
N GLY A 31 -2.50 11.02 -7.84
CA GLY A 31 -3.81 11.34 -7.28
C GLY A 31 -4.95 10.42 -7.73
N GLN A 32 -4.65 9.21 -8.20
CA GLN A 32 -5.66 8.33 -8.81
C GLN A 32 -6.83 7.99 -7.88
N TYR A 33 -6.62 7.78 -6.57
CA TYR A 33 -7.70 7.52 -5.61
C TYR A 33 -8.51 8.77 -5.32
N VAL A 34 -7.84 9.90 -5.14
CA VAL A 34 -8.48 11.22 -4.94
C VAL A 34 -9.41 11.56 -6.11
N LEU A 35 -8.91 11.44 -7.35
CA LEU A 35 -9.66 11.75 -8.56
C LEU A 35 -10.79 10.75 -8.83
N HIS A 36 -10.58 9.47 -8.53
CA HIS A 36 -11.59 8.43 -8.75
C HIS A 36 -12.79 8.57 -7.81
N PHE A 37 -12.52 8.91 -6.56
CA PHE A 37 -13.54 8.95 -5.51
C PHE A 37 -14.08 10.35 -5.18
N LYS A 38 -13.65 11.41 -5.88
CA LYS A 38 -13.98 12.81 -5.61
C LYS A 38 -15.47 13.14 -5.61
N ASP A 39 -16.29 12.36 -6.33
CA ASP A 39 -17.73 12.56 -6.43
C ASP A 39 -18.51 11.77 -5.36
N LYS A 40 -17.83 10.88 -4.64
CA LYS A 40 -18.42 10.04 -3.59
C LYS A 40 -18.03 10.48 -2.18
N PHE A 41 -16.80 10.97 -2.01
CA PHE A 41 -16.24 11.38 -0.73
C PHE A 41 -15.66 12.80 -0.83
N GLU A 42 -15.52 13.48 0.30
CA GLU A 42 -14.64 14.63 0.38
C GLU A 42 -13.19 14.11 0.36
N THR A 43 -12.45 14.45 -0.71
CA THR A 43 -11.14 13.88 -0.99
C THR A 43 -10.06 14.92 -1.05
N ALA A 44 -8.88 14.62 -0.49
CA ALA A 44 -7.66 15.40 -0.65
C ALA A 44 -6.45 14.47 -0.80
N GLY A 45 -5.35 14.98 -1.35
CA GLY A 45 -4.11 14.25 -1.53
C GLY A 45 -2.88 15.08 -1.15
N VAL A 46 -1.90 14.42 -0.54
CA VAL A 46 -0.60 14.99 -0.19
C VAL A 46 0.50 14.07 -0.73
N ASP A 47 1.51 14.66 -1.34
CA ASP A 47 2.73 13.97 -1.75
C ASP A 47 3.94 14.89 -1.55
N ILE A 48 5.15 14.31 -1.50
CA ILE A 48 6.39 15.09 -1.35
C ILE A 48 6.72 15.93 -2.59
N GLN A 49 6.09 15.63 -3.72
CA GLN A 49 6.26 16.34 -4.98
C GLN A 49 4.94 16.50 -5.74
N GLU A 50 4.88 17.47 -6.63
CA GLU A 50 3.74 17.71 -7.50
C GLU A 50 3.74 16.76 -8.72
N TYR A 51 2.54 16.39 -9.18
CA TYR A 51 2.34 15.54 -10.36
C TYR A 51 1.45 16.23 -11.40
N PRO A 52 1.71 16.05 -12.72
CA PRO A 52 0.93 16.70 -13.78
C PRO A 52 -0.58 16.43 -13.73
N GLN A 53 -0.99 15.27 -13.22
CA GLN A 53 -2.39 14.87 -13.10
C GLN A 53 -3.18 15.70 -12.08
N TRP A 54 -2.51 16.37 -11.15
CA TRP A 54 -3.16 17.25 -10.18
C TRP A 54 -3.86 18.45 -10.83
N ALA A 55 -3.49 18.80 -12.08
CA ALA A 55 -4.16 19.82 -12.85
C ALA A 55 -5.65 19.53 -13.11
N GLU A 56 -6.09 18.27 -13.00
CA GLU A 56 -7.52 17.90 -13.12
C GLU A 56 -8.37 18.40 -11.94
N ALA A 57 -7.77 18.57 -10.75
CA ALA A 57 -8.44 19.05 -9.56
C ALA A 57 -7.44 19.74 -8.60
N PRO A 58 -6.83 20.87 -8.98
CA PRO A 58 -5.67 21.41 -8.28
C PRO A 58 -5.92 21.78 -6.82
N LYS A 59 -7.16 22.11 -6.46
CA LYS A 59 -7.53 22.43 -5.07
C LYS A 59 -7.58 21.22 -4.13
N LYS A 60 -7.52 20.02 -4.68
CA LYS A 60 -7.54 18.77 -3.89
C LYS A 60 -6.17 18.27 -3.51
N PHE A 61 -5.11 18.86 -4.02
CA PHE A 61 -3.75 18.37 -3.84
C PHE A 61 -2.83 19.43 -3.26
N GLN A 62 -1.86 18.99 -2.49
CA GLN A 62 -0.78 19.83 -1.99
C GLN A 62 0.51 19.07 -1.79
N VAL A 63 1.62 19.76 -1.93
CA VAL A 63 2.94 19.21 -1.59
C VAL A 63 3.12 19.26 -0.08
N GLY A 64 3.57 18.16 0.53
CA GLY A 64 3.77 18.07 1.97
C GLY A 64 4.53 16.82 2.40
N ASP A 65 5.02 16.84 3.63
CA ASP A 65 5.70 15.71 4.28
C ASP A 65 4.69 14.88 5.08
N ALA A 66 4.70 13.55 4.87
CA ALA A 66 3.85 12.62 5.59
C ALA A 66 4.06 12.62 7.12
N ALA A 67 5.26 12.99 7.58
CA ALA A 67 5.58 13.10 9.00
C ALA A 67 5.13 14.42 9.64
N ARG A 68 4.66 15.38 8.83
CA ARG A 68 4.18 16.69 9.31
C ARG A 68 3.12 17.25 8.36
N LEU A 69 1.90 16.81 8.55
CA LEU A 69 0.76 17.18 7.70
C LEU A 69 0.20 18.56 8.09
N PRO A 70 -0.12 19.44 7.13
CA PRO A 70 -0.74 20.73 7.39
C PRO A 70 -2.25 20.61 7.62
N TYR A 71 -2.64 19.69 8.51
CA TYR A 71 -4.01 19.38 8.89
C TYR A 71 -4.17 19.45 10.40
N ASP A 72 -5.32 19.89 10.87
CA ASP A 72 -5.66 19.89 12.30
C ASP A 72 -5.87 18.47 12.84
N ASP A 73 -5.81 18.32 14.16
CA ASP A 73 -6.08 17.08 14.85
C ASP A 73 -7.51 16.59 14.55
N ALA A 74 -7.64 15.30 14.27
CA ALA A 74 -8.94 14.67 13.99
C ALA A 74 -9.78 15.41 12.93
N SER A 75 -9.14 15.98 11.91
CA SER A 75 -9.81 16.79 10.87
C SER A 75 -10.33 15.96 9.69
N VAL A 76 -9.80 14.75 9.48
CA VAL A 76 -10.16 13.88 8.35
C VAL A 76 -10.67 12.53 8.86
N ASP A 77 -11.75 12.01 8.29
CA ASP A 77 -12.30 10.71 8.74
C ASP A 77 -11.34 9.56 8.50
N THR A 78 -10.77 9.46 7.31
CA THR A 78 -9.93 8.35 6.90
C THR A 78 -8.62 8.84 6.29
N ILE A 79 -7.51 8.23 6.63
CA ILE A 79 -6.25 8.39 5.90
C ILE A 79 -6.03 7.18 5.00
N LEU A 80 -5.70 7.44 3.74
CA LEU A 80 -5.18 6.45 2.80
C LEU A 80 -3.66 6.63 2.69
N SER A 81 -2.92 5.53 2.53
CA SER A 81 -1.50 5.58 2.19
C SER A 81 -1.07 4.27 1.53
N PHE A 82 -0.77 4.28 0.25
CA PHE A 82 -0.48 3.07 -0.50
C PHE A 82 0.94 3.07 -1.05
N GLU A 83 1.76 2.09 -0.63
CA GLU A 83 3.18 1.96 -1.02
C GLU A 83 3.97 3.26 -0.72
N THR A 84 3.93 3.69 0.54
CA THR A 84 4.56 4.93 0.99
C THR A 84 5.46 4.72 2.22
N LEU A 85 5.00 3.94 3.21
CA LEU A 85 5.70 3.77 4.48
C LEU A 85 7.06 3.07 4.33
N GLU A 86 7.25 2.28 3.29
CA GLU A 86 8.52 1.64 2.97
C GLU A 86 9.62 2.63 2.55
N HIS A 87 9.23 3.83 2.10
CA HIS A 87 10.14 4.87 1.60
C HIS A 87 10.50 5.94 2.64
N VAL A 88 9.77 6.03 3.76
CA VAL A 88 9.97 7.09 4.75
C VAL A 88 11.04 6.73 5.77
N PRO A 89 11.87 7.68 6.23
CA PRO A 89 12.94 7.39 7.20
C PRO A 89 12.43 6.89 8.56
N ASN A 90 11.24 7.35 8.99
CA ASN A 90 10.65 7.00 10.28
C ASN A 90 9.16 6.69 10.13
N PRO A 91 8.78 5.44 9.80
CA PRO A 91 7.39 5.06 9.59
C PRO A 91 6.53 5.16 10.86
N LYS A 92 7.13 5.03 12.05
CA LYS A 92 6.42 5.20 13.32
C LYS A 92 5.96 6.66 13.50
N ALA A 93 6.83 7.63 13.27
CA ALA A 93 6.45 9.05 13.34
C ALA A 93 5.37 9.41 12.32
N VAL A 94 5.40 8.80 11.12
CA VAL A 94 4.36 8.98 10.12
C VAL A 94 3.02 8.41 10.58
N LEU A 95 3.00 7.22 11.19
CA LEU A 95 1.78 6.65 11.75
C LEU A 95 1.24 7.44 12.95
N GLU A 96 2.11 7.99 13.79
CA GLU A 96 1.72 8.90 14.88
C GLU A 96 1.06 10.18 14.32
N GLU A 97 1.59 10.72 13.21
CA GLU A 97 0.99 11.86 12.52
C GLU A 97 -0.36 11.49 11.87
N PHE A 98 -0.45 10.30 11.27
CA PHE A 98 -1.72 9.77 10.79
C PHE A 98 -2.75 9.64 11.92
N HIS A 99 -2.31 9.15 13.09
CA HIS A 99 -3.18 9.06 14.26
C HIS A 99 -3.64 10.44 14.74
N ARG A 100 -2.79 11.45 14.70
CA ARG A 100 -3.16 12.83 15.05
C ARG A 100 -4.26 13.37 14.13
N VAL A 101 -4.07 13.26 12.81
CA VAL A 101 -4.96 13.86 11.80
C VAL A 101 -6.23 13.05 11.57
N CYS A 102 -6.15 11.73 11.70
CA CYS A 102 -7.26 10.80 11.48
C CYS A 102 -8.31 10.91 12.59
N ARG A 103 -9.58 10.81 12.21
CA ARG A 103 -10.72 10.76 13.14
C ARG A 103 -11.23 9.36 13.39
N LYS A 104 -11.26 8.51 12.36
CA LYS A 104 -11.90 7.18 12.43
C LYS A 104 -10.91 6.04 12.16
N ASN A 105 -10.30 6.01 10.97
CA ASN A 105 -9.50 4.86 10.56
C ASN A 105 -8.44 5.22 9.51
N ILE A 106 -7.51 4.28 9.32
CA ILE A 106 -6.54 4.33 8.23
C ILE A 106 -6.69 3.10 7.34
N ILE A 107 -6.42 3.26 6.05
CA ILE A 107 -6.40 2.21 5.04
C ILE A 107 -5.08 2.37 4.29
N PHE A 108 -4.19 1.41 4.41
CA PHE A 108 -2.88 1.55 3.77
C PHE A 108 -2.33 0.21 3.30
N SER A 109 -1.30 0.26 2.46
CA SER A 109 -0.60 -0.94 2.02
C SER A 109 0.89 -0.71 1.94
N VAL A 110 1.63 -1.77 2.21
CA VAL A 110 3.09 -1.84 2.10
C VAL A 110 3.50 -3.14 1.44
N PRO A 111 4.71 -3.23 0.86
CA PRO A 111 5.27 -4.48 0.40
C PRO A 111 5.31 -5.53 1.51
N ASN A 112 4.92 -6.77 1.18
CA ASN A 112 5.09 -7.91 2.08
C ASN A 112 6.50 -8.46 1.97
N CYS A 113 7.29 -8.28 3.01
CA CYS A 113 8.67 -8.75 3.08
C CYS A 113 8.83 -10.08 3.86
N GLU A 114 7.74 -10.77 4.14
CA GLU A 114 7.76 -12.11 4.72
C GLU A 114 8.27 -13.12 3.68
N VAL A 115 9.51 -13.59 3.86
CA VAL A 115 10.14 -14.55 2.93
C VAL A 115 9.75 -15.97 3.33
N PRO A 116 9.07 -16.72 2.46
CA PRO A 116 8.78 -18.12 2.72
C PRO A 116 10.05 -18.94 2.92
N SER A 117 10.01 -19.90 3.86
CA SER A 117 11.16 -20.73 4.21
C SER A 117 11.79 -21.46 3.01
N SER A 118 10.98 -21.85 2.03
CA SER A 118 11.47 -22.47 0.79
C SER A 118 12.33 -21.54 -0.06
N LEU A 119 11.96 -20.26 -0.16
CA LEU A 119 12.76 -19.26 -0.89
C LEU A 119 14.01 -18.89 -0.10
N ALA A 120 13.93 -18.76 1.22
CA ALA A 120 15.08 -18.52 2.08
C ALA A 120 16.10 -19.66 1.97
N ALA A 121 15.65 -20.92 1.99
CA ALA A 121 16.50 -22.09 1.81
C ALA A 121 17.19 -22.13 0.42
N SER A 122 16.52 -21.63 -0.61
CA SER A 122 17.06 -21.50 -1.97
C SER A 122 17.94 -20.26 -2.17
N ARG A 123 18.16 -19.46 -1.13
CA ARG A 123 18.88 -18.17 -1.18
C ARG A 123 18.31 -17.18 -2.21
N LEU A 124 17.02 -17.28 -2.49
CA LEU A 124 16.28 -16.33 -3.33
C LEU A 124 15.67 -15.25 -2.47
N THR A 125 15.52 -14.06 -3.03
CA THR A 125 14.90 -12.92 -2.36
C THR A 125 13.79 -12.31 -3.21
N PHE A 126 12.90 -11.55 -2.57
CA PHE A 126 11.89 -10.79 -3.26
C PHE A 126 12.45 -9.49 -3.83
N PHE A 127 11.83 -9.00 -4.89
CA PHE A 127 12.09 -7.71 -5.52
C PHE A 127 12.14 -6.55 -4.49
N HIS A 128 11.28 -6.56 -3.48
CA HIS A 128 11.23 -5.52 -2.45
C HIS A 128 12.54 -5.29 -1.71
N TYR A 129 13.37 -6.34 -1.55
CA TYR A 129 14.70 -6.22 -0.95
C TYR A 129 15.77 -5.67 -1.92
N THR A 130 15.46 -5.62 -3.21
CA THR A 130 16.38 -5.12 -4.24
C THR A 130 16.05 -3.70 -4.69
N ASP A 131 14.89 -3.17 -4.29
CA ASP A 131 14.51 -1.79 -4.53
C ASP A 131 15.27 -0.86 -3.58
N ARG A 132 16.15 -0.05 -4.13
CA ARG A 132 17.01 0.86 -3.35
C ARG A 132 16.26 1.99 -2.66
N SER A 133 15.04 2.25 -3.04
CA SER A 133 14.18 3.27 -2.42
C SER A 133 13.46 2.75 -1.19
N HIS A 134 13.44 1.42 -0.98
CA HIS A 134 12.86 0.81 0.21
C HIS A 134 13.87 0.85 1.35
N VAL A 135 13.55 1.58 2.41
CA VAL A 135 14.34 1.69 3.63
C VAL A 135 13.69 0.97 4.81
N ASN A 136 12.43 0.57 4.68
CA ASN A 136 11.69 -0.24 5.66
C ASN A 136 11.13 -1.51 5.02
N PHE A 137 11.16 -2.60 5.80
CA PHE A 137 10.73 -3.91 5.37
C PHE A 137 9.71 -4.47 6.35
N PHE A 138 8.46 -4.65 5.90
CA PHE A 138 7.34 -5.02 6.75
C PHE A 138 6.96 -6.49 6.56
N THR A 139 6.69 -7.15 7.69
CA THR A 139 5.88 -8.38 7.77
C THR A 139 4.52 -8.01 8.35
N ARG A 140 3.55 -8.94 8.28
CA ARG A 140 2.25 -8.70 8.92
C ARG A 140 2.38 -8.46 10.42
N ASP A 141 3.23 -9.22 11.08
CA ASP A 141 3.42 -9.12 12.53
C ASP A 141 4.06 -7.79 12.91
N SER A 142 5.19 -7.42 12.27
CA SER A 142 5.87 -6.15 12.56
C SER A 142 5.00 -4.92 12.28
N LEU A 143 4.17 -4.99 11.22
CA LEU A 143 3.23 -3.93 10.89
C LEU A 143 2.10 -3.83 11.92
N THR A 144 1.57 -4.98 12.36
CA THR A 144 0.51 -5.04 13.37
C THR A 144 1.00 -4.49 14.71
N GLU A 145 2.21 -4.84 15.13
CA GLU A 145 2.84 -4.30 16.35
C GLU A 145 3.00 -2.77 16.26
N MET A 146 3.52 -2.27 15.14
CA MET A 146 3.70 -0.83 14.92
C MET A 146 2.38 -0.06 14.96
N LEU A 147 1.30 -0.62 14.40
CA LEU A 147 -0.04 -0.04 14.47
C LEU A 147 -0.52 0.11 15.92
N VAL A 148 -0.37 -0.95 16.72
CA VAL A 148 -0.77 -0.94 18.13
C VAL A 148 0.06 0.08 18.92
N GLU A 149 1.37 0.12 18.70
CA GLU A 149 2.28 1.07 19.36
C GLU A 149 1.95 2.54 19.04
N THR A 150 1.37 2.80 17.86
CA THR A 150 0.99 4.15 17.41
C THR A 150 -0.47 4.50 17.69
N GLY A 151 -1.18 3.68 18.51
CA GLY A 151 -2.53 3.95 18.98
C GLY A 151 -3.65 3.46 18.06
N PHE A 152 -3.34 2.71 17.02
CA PHE A 152 -4.35 2.11 16.15
C PHE A 152 -4.76 0.71 16.62
N ARG A 153 -5.99 0.33 16.29
CA ARG A 153 -6.53 -1.02 16.47
C ARG A 153 -6.68 -1.70 15.13
N PRO A 154 -5.81 -2.67 14.76
CA PRO A 154 -5.93 -3.42 13.52
C PRO A 154 -7.31 -4.10 13.41
N GLN A 155 -8.00 -3.93 12.29
CA GLN A 155 -9.29 -4.54 11.98
C GLN A 155 -9.15 -5.64 10.93
N ASP A 156 -8.38 -5.37 9.87
CA ASP A 156 -8.08 -6.31 8.81
C ASP A 156 -6.64 -6.10 8.35
N VAL A 157 -5.84 -7.15 8.39
CA VAL A 157 -4.45 -7.17 7.90
C VAL A 157 -4.28 -8.35 6.96
N GLY A 158 -4.67 -8.13 5.73
CA GLY A 158 -4.72 -9.14 4.68
C GLY A 158 -3.55 -9.07 3.71
N LEU A 159 -3.32 -10.16 2.99
CA LEU A 159 -2.35 -10.22 1.91
C LEU A 159 -3.06 -10.15 0.55
N ILE A 160 -2.60 -9.24 -0.30
CA ILE A 160 -3.13 -9.04 -1.65
C ILE A 160 -2.02 -9.16 -2.71
N ASN A 161 -2.40 -9.05 -3.98
CA ASN A 161 -1.48 -9.08 -5.13
C ASN A 161 -0.67 -10.38 -5.21
N ALA A 162 -1.21 -11.40 -5.86
CA ALA A 162 -0.49 -12.64 -6.11
C ALA A 162 0.82 -12.39 -6.89
N CYS A 163 1.90 -13.03 -6.47
CA CYS A 163 3.16 -12.97 -7.20
C CYS A 163 2.99 -13.58 -8.60
N PRO A 164 3.47 -12.92 -9.65
CA PRO A 164 3.44 -13.46 -11.01
C PRO A 164 4.45 -14.64 -11.12
N THR A 165 3.96 -15.85 -10.94
CA THR A 165 4.79 -17.05 -10.92
C THR A 165 5.25 -17.51 -12.31
N GLN A 166 4.52 -17.12 -13.38
CA GLN A 166 4.81 -17.58 -14.74
C GLN A 166 6.21 -17.18 -15.27
N PRO A 167 6.66 -15.91 -15.13
CA PRO A 167 8.02 -15.55 -15.54
C PRO A 167 9.08 -16.33 -14.78
N PHE A 168 8.89 -16.54 -13.49
CA PHE A 168 9.78 -17.31 -12.64
C PHE A 168 9.86 -18.78 -13.07
N LEU A 169 8.73 -19.41 -13.39
CA LEU A 169 8.70 -20.78 -13.88
C LEU A 169 9.38 -20.93 -15.25
N ASN A 170 9.20 -19.94 -16.14
CA ASN A 170 9.87 -19.95 -17.45
C ASN A 170 11.38 -19.96 -17.31
N GLU A 171 11.91 -19.11 -16.42
CA GLU A 171 13.35 -19.00 -16.20
C GLU A 171 13.91 -20.24 -15.47
N LEU A 172 13.25 -20.64 -14.39
CA LEU A 172 13.73 -21.76 -13.55
C LEU A 172 13.73 -23.12 -14.27
N LEU A 173 12.70 -23.38 -15.07
CA LEU A 173 12.52 -24.68 -15.71
C LEU A 173 13.14 -24.75 -17.11
N ALA A 174 13.54 -23.61 -17.68
CA ALA A 174 14.03 -23.49 -19.06
C ALA A 174 13.15 -24.23 -20.08
N LEU A 175 11.84 -24.33 -19.80
CA LEU A 175 10.85 -25.01 -20.63
C LEU A 175 10.14 -24.03 -21.56
N PRO A 176 9.66 -24.50 -22.70
CA PRO A 176 8.78 -23.69 -23.55
C PRO A 176 7.57 -23.15 -22.76
N SER A 177 7.17 -21.91 -23.02
CA SER A 177 6.16 -21.19 -22.25
C SER A 177 4.78 -21.89 -22.20
N PHE A 178 4.45 -22.74 -23.18
CA PHE A 178 3.21 -23.52 -23.14
C PHE A 178 3.25 -24.64 -22.07
N LEU A 179 4.42 -25.25 -21.84
CA LEU A 179 4.59 -26.26 -20.80
C LEU A 179 4.61 -25.63 -19.41
N THR A 180 5.27 -24.49 -19.24
CA THR A 180 5.26 -23.78 -17.96
C THR A 180 3.87 -23.25 -17.61
N ARG A 181 3.04 -22.86 -18.60
CA ARG A 181 1.61 -22.54 -18.39
C ARG A 181 0.81 -23.76 -17.91
N LEU A 182 1.12 -24.95 -18.44
CA LEU A 182 0.45 -26.18 -18.01
C LEU A 182 0.81 -26.49 -16.56
N VAL A 183 2.10 -26.45 -16.20
CA VAL A 183 2.57 -26.62 -14.82
C VAL A 183 1.95 -25.57 -13.90
N GLY A 184 1.90 -24.31 -14.33
CA GLY A 184 1.31 -23.20 -13.57
C GLY A 184 -0.19 -23.36 -13.26
N LYS A 185 -0.94 -24.16 -14.06
CA LYS A 185 -2.34 -24.49 -13.74
C LYS A 185 -2.49 -25.39 -12.50
N PHE A 186 -1.48 -26.20 -12.20
CA PHE A 186 -1.46 -27.09 -11.04
C PHE A 186 -0.73 -26.47 -9.84
N ALA A 187 -0.01 -25.36 -10.04
CA ALA A 187 0.60 -24.62 -8.94
C ALA A 187 -0.48 -23.96 -8.07
N LYS A 188 -0.32 -24.04 -6.75
CA LYS A 188 -1.18 -23.29 -5.82
C LYS A 188 -1.06 -21.81 -6.11
N LYS A 189 -2.15 -21.16 -6.53
CA LYS A 189 -2.18 -19.78 -6.98
C LYS A 189 -1.90 -18.74 -5.87
N ASP A 190 -1.96 -19.13 -4.61
CA ASP A 190 -2.00 -18.24 -3.46
C ASP A 190 -0.79 -18.35 -2.51
N VAL A 191 0.31 -18.95 -2.96
CA VAL A 191 1.46 -19.23 -2.09
C VAL A 191 2.24 -17.95 -1.73
N PHE A 192 2.27 -16.98 -2.64
CA PHE A 192 3.01 -15.74 -2.46
C PHE A 192 2.13 -14.52 -2.76
N ARG A 193 1.91 -13.71 -1.74
CA ARG A 193 1.22 -12.42 -1.85
C ARG A 193 2.23 -11.30 -1.60
N MET A 194 2.28 -10.35 -2.51
CA MET A 194 3.34 -9.34 -2.58
C MET A 194 3.08 -8.11 -1.71
N THR A 195 1.85 -7.92 -1.23
CA THR A 195 1.45 -6.68 -0.57
C THR A 195 0.60 -6.98 0.66
N ILE A 196 0.88 -6.30 1.75
CA ILE A 196 0.02 -6.25 2.94
C ILE A 196 -0.94 -5.08 2.73
N LEU A 197 -2.24 -5.32 2.80
CA LEU A 197 -3.28 -4.30 2.88
C LEU A 197 -3.84 -4.32 4.28
N ALA A 198 -3.79 -3.19 4.96
CA ALA A 198 -4.25 -3.06 6.33
C ALA A 198 -5.34 -1.99 6.47
N VAL A 199 -6.31 -2.30 7.32
CA VAL A 199 -7.33 -1.38 7.82
C VAL A 199 -7.23 -1.37 9.34
N ALA A 200 -7.10 -0.19 9.93
CA ALA A 200 -7.03 -0.04 11.36
C ALA A 200 -7.85 1.18 11.82
N SER A 201 -8.62 1.03 12.89
CA SER A 201 -9.36 2.13 13.51
C SER A 201 -8.48 2.90 14.48
N LYS A 202 -8.76 4.19 14.64
CA LYS A 202 -8.20 4.99 15.73
C LYS A 202 -8.65 4.39 17.05
N GLY A 203 -7.70 4.20 17.97
CA GLY A 203 -7.90 3.61 19.30
C GLY A 203 -8.60 4.56 20.27
#